data_d35efa5c8fcc281ee6125dd77c556882
#
_entry.id   d35efa5c8fcc281ee6125dd77c556882
#
_cell.length_a   1.000
_cell.length_b   1.000
_cell.length_c   1.000
_cell.angle_alpha   90.00
_cell.angle_beta   90.00
_cell.angle_gamma   90.00
#
_symmetry.space_group_name_H-M   'P 1'
#
loop_
_entity.id
_entity.type
_entity.pdbx_description
1 polymer ?
#
loop_
_entity_poly.entity_id
_entity_poly.type
_entity_poly.pdbx_seq_one_letter_code
_entity_poly.pdbx_strand_id
1 'polypeptide(L)'
;EVISKLTLLLGAGMTVRKAWIKIVNDYDSRIKQQGKRAVYEEMKYTCRQMDGGVPEAECYEKFGRRCGTQEYMRFGALLSQNLRKGTKGLNDLLRLEAIQSFEERKARARRLGEEAGTKLLLPMFLMLAEVLVIVVVPAFFTVQM
;
A
#
# COMPACT_ATOMS: atom_id res chain seq x y z
N GLU A 1 -5.17 3.53 -3.04
CA GLU A 1 -5.83 4.75 -3.57
C GLU A 1 -7.04 5.15 -2.73
N VAL A 2 -8.02 4.26 -2.48
CA VAL A 2 -9.21 4.56 -1.66
C VAL A 2 -8.84 4.90 -0.22
N ILE A 3 -8.00 4.09 0.40
CA ILE A 3 -7.54 4.29 1.79
C ILE A 3 -6.84 5.64 1.94
N SER A 4 -5.97 6.01 1.00
CA SER A 4 -5.27 7.29 1.01
C SER A 4 -6.23 8.48 0.88
N LYS A 5 -7.22 8.40 -0.01
CA LYS A 5 -8.26 9.43 -0.16
C LYS A 5 -9.08 9.58 1.10
N LEU A 6 -9.48 8.46 1.71
CA LEU A 6 -10.25 8.48 2.94
C LEU A 6 -9.44 9.11 4.08
N THR A 7 -8.18 8.72 4.24
CA THR A 7 -7.27 9.27 5.25
C THR A 7 -7.10 10.79 5.11
N LEU A 8 -6.94 11.29 3.88
CA LEU A 8 -6.86 12.74 3.61
C LEU A 8 -8.14 13.48 4.02
N LEU A 9 -9.30 12.93 3.69
CA LEU A 9 -10.59 13.55 4.03
C LEU A 9 -10.85 13.53 5.55
N LEU A 10 -10.48 12.46 6.23
CA LEU A 10 -10.55 12.36 7.68
C LEU A 10 -9.57 13.32 8.35
N GLY A 11 -8.35 13.45 7.82
CA GLY A 11 -7.37 14.44 8.26
C GLY A 11 -7.84 15.90 8.10
N ALA A 12 -8.71 16.15 7.12
CA ALA A 12 -9.38 17.44 6.93
C ALA A 12 -10.56 17.67 7.90
N GLY A 13 -10.82 16.76 8.84
CA GLY A 13 -11.87 16.89 9.87
C GLY A 13 -13.25 16.37 9.44
N MET A 14 -13.35 15.64 8.33
CA MET A 14 -14.61 15.04 7.90
C MET A 14 -14.89 13.76 8.70
N THR A 15 -16.19 13.49 8.96
CA THR A 15 -16.61 12.20 9.52
C THR A 15 -16.42 11.07 8.50
N VAL A 16 -16.21 9.84 8.98
CA VAL A 16 -16.01 8.64 8.12
C VAL A 16 -17.14 8.53 7.09
N ARG A 17 -18.37 8.64 7.53
CA ARG A 17 -19.56 8.57 6.65
C ARG A 17 -19.55 9.63 5.56
N LYS A 18 -19.28 10.89 5.90
CA LYS A 18 -19.22 11.99 4.92
C LYS A 18 -18.08 11.80 3.92
N ALA A 19 -16.90 11.41 4.39
CA ALA A 19 -15.75 11.12 3.54
C ALA A 19 -16.03 9.94 2.59
N TRP A 20 -16.67 8.91 3.09
CA TRP A 20 -17.09 7.74 2.31
C TRP A 20 -18.04 8.09 1.18
N ILE A 21 -19.13 8.81 1.51
CA ILE A 21 -20.12 9.27 0.52
C ILE A 21 -19.48 10.18 -0.53
N LYS A 22 -18.57 11.07 -0.10
CA LYS A 22 -17.87 11.96 -1.03
C LYS A 22 -17.03 11.18 -2.04
N ILE A 23 -16.29 10.15 -1.60
CA ILE A 23 -15.49 9.31 -2.49
C ILE A 23 -16.38 8.56 -3.49
N VAL A 24 -17.52 8.04 -3.05
CA VAL A 24 -18.48 7.35 -3.91
C VAL A 24 -19.07 8.31 -4.97
N ASN A 25 -19.46 9.51 -4.56
CA ASN A 25 -20.00 10.52 -5.49
C ASN A 25 -18.95 10.98 -6.51
N ASP A 26 -17.71 11.20 -6.07
CA ASP A 26 -16.59 11.54 -6.96
C ASP A 26 -16.31 10.41 -7.99
N TYR A 27 -16.48 9.18 -7.57
CA TYR A 27 -16.35 8.03 -8.46
C TYR A 27 -17.50 7.98 -9.48
N ASP A 28 -18.75 8.13 -9.04
CA ASP A 28 -19.93 8.12 -9.93
C ASP A 28 -19.85 9.20 -11.01
N SER A 29 -19.28 10.36 -10.68
CA SER A 29 -19.07 11.44 -11.66
C SER A 29 -18.00 11.10 -12.72
N ARG A 30 -17.05 10.24 -12.39
CA ARG A 30 -15.91 9.87 -13.27
C ARG A 30 -16.04 8.50 -13.91
N ILE A 31 -17.05 7.72 -13.57
CA ILE A 31 -17.22 6.33 -14.04
C ILE A 31 -17.29 6.23 -15.57
N LYS A 32 -17.81 7.26 -16.24
CA LYS A 32 -17.89 7.34 -17.71
C LYS A 32 -16.51 7.40 -18.38
N GLN A 33 -15.50 7.87 -17.68
CA GLN A 33 -14.14 8.05 -18.21
C GLN A 33 -13.17 6.94 -17.78
N GLN A 34 -13.34 6.35 -16.60
CA GLN A 34 -12.36 5.43 -15.99
C GLN A 34 -12.80 3.97 -15.93
N GLY A 35 -14.04 3.66 -16.28
CA GLY A 35 -14.60 2.31 -16.18
C GLY A 35 -14.93 1.88 -14.74
N LYS A 36 -15.57 0.72 -14.62
CA LYS A 36 -15.98 0.19 -13.31
C LYS A 36 -14.81 -0.40 -12.56
N ARG A 37 -14.61 0.02 -11.32
CA ARG A 37 -13.64 -0.54 -10.39
C ARG A 37 -14.34 -1.23 -9.24
N ALA A 38 -14.04 -2.51 -9.01
CA ALA A 38 -14.74 -3.36 -8.05
C ALA A 38 -14.80 -2.77 -6.63
N VAL A 39 -13.73 -2.15 -6.15
CA VAL A 39 -13.67 -1.56 -4.81
C VAL A 39 -14.68 -0.42 -4.63
N TYR A 40 -14.85 0.42 -5.64
CA TYR A 40 -15.80 1.54 -5.57
C TYR A 40 -17.26 1.06 -5.67
N GLU A 41 -17.53 0.00 -6.40
CA GLU A 41 -18.85 -0.64 -6.44
C GLU A 41 -19.20 -1.24 -5.08
N GLU A 42 -18.23 -1.85 -4.40
CA GLU A 42 -18.40 -2.33 -3.03
C GLU A 42 -18.61 -1.19 -2.03
N MET A 43 -17.93 -0.06 -2.21
CA MET A 43 -18.20 1.15 -1.41
C MET A 43 -19.61 1.67 -1.60
N LYS A 44 -20.10 1.68 -2.83
CA LYS A 44 -21.47 2.09 -3.16
C LYS A 44 -22.51 1.15 -2.56
N TYR A 45 -22.26 -0.15 -2.62
CA TYR A 45 -23.10 -1.13 -1.95
C TYR A 45 -23.14 -0.93 -0.43
N THR A 46 -22.00 -0.60 0.17
CA THR A 46 -21.89 -0.27 1.60
C THR A 46 -22.73 0.95 1.98
N CYS A 47 -22.75 2.00 1.13
CA CYS A 47 -23.65 3.16 1.33
C CYS A 47 -25.12 2.74 1.37
N ARG A 48 -25.55 1.89 0.45
CA ARG A 48 -26.94 1.39 0.43
C ARG A 48 -27.30 0.60 1.69
N GLN A 49 -26.36 -0.17 2.24
CA GLN A 49 -26.58 -0.89 3.49
C GLN A 49 -26.73 0.08 4.68
N MET A 50 -25.92 1.13 4.74
CA MET A 50 -26.04 2.18 5.76
C MET A 50 -27.37 2.93 5.66
N ASP A 51 -27.81 3.23 4.45
CA ASP A 51 -29.12 3.87 4.20
C ASP A 51 -30.30 2.93 4.53
N GLY A 52 -30.10 1.61 4.42
CA GLY A 52 -31.03 0.58 4.83
C GLY A 52 -31.09 0.33 6.36
N GLY A 53 -30.35 1.11 7.15
CA GLY A 53 -30.39 1.05 8.62
C GLY A 53 -29.42 0.04 9.25
N VAL A 54 -28.48 -0.53 8.49
CA VAL A 54 -27.44 -1.39 9.05
C VAL A 54 -26.40 -0.52 9.79
N PRO A 55 -25.95 -0.90 11.00
CA PRO A 55 -24.95 -0.12 11.74
C PRO A 55 -23.68 0.11 10.94
N GLU A 56 -23.16 1.35 10.96
CA GLU A 56 -21.99 1.74 10.18
C GLU A 56 -20.76 0.86 10.44
N ALA A 57 -20.51 0.52 11.71
CA ALA A 57 -19.39 -0.34 12.09
C ALA A 57 -19.45 -1.72 11.40
N GLU A 58 -20.63 -2.29 11.31
CA GLU A 58 -20.86 -3.59 10.65
C GLU A 58 -20.72 -3.49 9.14
N CYS A 59 -21.16 -2.37 8.55
CA CYS A 59 -21.03 -2.11 7.12
C CYS A 59 -19.57 -2.04 6.69
N TYR A 60 -18.71 -1.37 7.45
CA TYR A 60 -17.28 -1.25 7.15
C TYR A 60 -16.53 -2.58 7.32
N GLU A 61 -16.89 -3.36 8.33
CA GLU A 61 -16.32 -4.70 8.53
C GLU A 61 -16.69 -5.64 7.35
N LYS A 62 -17.96 -5.65 6.97
CA LYS A 62 -18.44 -6.43 5.82
C LYS A 62 -17.79 -5.96 4.50
N PHE A 63 -17.60 -4.67 4.33
CA PHE A 63 -16.87 -4.13 3.17
C PHE A 63 -15.45 -4.69 3.09
N GLY A 64 -14.70 -4.65 4.19
CA GLY A 64 -13.34 -5.19 4.23
C GLY A 64 -13.28 -6.67 3.84
N ARG A 65 -14.22 -7.48 4.33
CA ARG A 65 -14.32 -8.91 3.99
C ARG A 65 -14.66 -9.13 2.50
N ARG A 66 -15.57 -8.33 1.93
CA ARG A 66 -15.96 -8.46 0.51
C ARG A 66 -14.85 -8.06 -0.45
N CYS A 67 -14.04 -7.06 -0.10
CA CYS A 67 -12.89 -6.66 -0.91
C CYS A 67 -11.80 -7.75 -0.99
N GLY A 68 -11.76 -8.71 -0.06
CA GLY A 68 -10.93 -9.91 -0.13
C GLY A 68 -9.42 -9.70 0.01
N THR A 69 -8.95 -8.46 0.15
CA THR A 69 -7.54 -8.16 0.39
C THR A 69 -7.26 -7.87 1.86
N GLN A 70 -6.11 -8.28 2.32
CA GLN A 70 -5.72 -8.12 3.73
C GLN A 70 -5.69 -6.65 4.16
N GLU A 71 -5.32 -5.76 3.25
CA GLU A 71 -5.32 -4.31 3.49
C GLU A 71 -6.73 -3.77 3.79
N TYR A 72 -7.72 -4.16 2.98
CA TYR A 72 -9.09 -3.72 3.19
C TYR A 72 -9.78 -4.41 4.38
N MET A 73 -9.43 -5.67 4.69
CA MET A 73 -9.91 -6.34 5.89
C MET A 73 -9.44 -5.65 7.17
N ARG A 74 -8.15 -5.30 7.25
CA ARG A 74 -7.60 -4.53 8.37
C ARG A 74 -8.23 -3.15 8.47
N PHE A 75 -8.37 -2.49 7.34
CA PHE A 75 -8.99 -1.16 7.27
C PHE A 75 -10.45 -1.16 7.73
N GLY A 76 -11.26 -2.11 7.28
CA GLY A 76 -12.64 -2.28 7.72
C GLY A 76 -12.76 -2.58 9.21
N ALA A 77 -11.88 -3.43 9.75
CA ALA A 77 -11.81 -3.74 11.17
C ALA A 77 -11.42 -2.52 12.01
N LEU A 78 -10.44 -1.73 11.56
CA LEU A 78 -10.03 -0.49 12.22
C LEU A 78 -11.16 0.53 12.26
N LEU A 79 -11.86 0.76 11.15
CA LEU A 79 -13.01 1.64 11.10
C LEU A 79 -14.13 1.19 12.05
N SER A 80 -14.43 -0.11 12.06
CA SER A 80 -15.43 -0.70 12.94
C SER A 80 -15.09 -0.53 14.43
N GLN A 81 -13.84 -0.82 14.81
CA GLN A 81 -13.39 -0.67 16.19
C GLN A 81 -13.41 0.77 16.67
N ASN A 82 -12.99 1.71 15.82
CA ASN A 82 -12.92 3.12 16.20
C ASN A 82 -14.30 3.79 16.29
N LEU A 83 -15.25 3.37 15.47
CA LEU A 83 -16.64 3.81 15.62
C LEU A 83 -17.28 3.32 16.94
N ARG A 84 -16.87 2.15 17.42
CA ARG A 84 -17.30 1.63 18.73
C ARG A 84 -16.64 2.32 19.92
N LYS A 85 -15.40 2.81 19.74
CA LYS A 85 -14.59 3.42 20.83
C LYS A 85 -14.63 4.95 20.87
N GLY A 86 -15.19 5.61 19.85
CA GLY A 86 -15.22 7.07 19.72
C GLY A 86 -14.11 7.63 18.81
N THR A 87 -14.38 8.80 18.24
CA THR A 87 -13.70 9.37 17.06
C THR A 87 -12.27 9.89 17.30
N LYS A 88 -11.80 10.03 18.53
CA LYS A 88 -10.51 10.71 18.81
C LYS A 88 -9.25 9.92 18.43
N GLY A 89 -9.30 8.60 18.39
CA GLY A 89 -8.14 7.75 18.04
C GLY A 89 -8.06 7.34 16.56
N LEU A 90 -9.09 7.61 15.77
CA LEU A 90 -9.20 7.13 14.40
C LEU A 90 -8.21 7.80 13.44
N ASN A 91 -8.03 9.12 13.58
CA ASN A 91 -7.13 9.88 12.71
C ASN A 91 -5.67 9.45 12.89
N ASP A 92 -5.25 9.19 14.12
CA ASP A 92 -3.87 8.78 14.42
C ASP A 92 -3.59 7.34 13.95
N LEU A 93 -4.55 6.44 14.11
CA LEU A 93 -4.44 5.05 13.64
C LEU A 93 -4.43 4.94 12.12
N LEU A 94 -5.28 5.67 11.42
CA LEU A 94 -5.30 5.69 9.96
C LEU A 94 -4.06 6.35 9.36
N ARG A 95 -3.52 7.35 10.04
CA ARG A 95 -2.26 7.98 9.66
C ARG A 95 -1.07 7.02 9.80
N LEU A 96 -1.02 6.25 10.87
CA LEU A 96 -0.03 5.20 11.09
C LEU A 96 -0.11 4.10 10.03
N GLU A 97 -1.31 3.63 9.70
CA GLU A 97 -1.52 2.60 8.68
C GLU A 97 -1.14 3.08 7.28
N ALA A 98 -1.46 4.34 6.94
CA ALA A 98 -1.04 4.96 5.68
C ALA A 98 0.49 5.09 5.59
N ILE A 99 1.17 5.42 6.68
CA ILE A 99 2.64 5.49 6.75
C ILE A 99 3.24 4.09 6.58
N GLN A 100 2.71 3.06 7.23
CA GLN A 100 3.18 1.68 7.09
C GLN A 100 3.01 1.16 5.66
N SER A 101 1.86 1.39 5.02
CA SER A 101 1.64 1.01 3.62
C SER A 101 2.60 1.73 2.66
N PHE A 102 2.93 2.97 2.94
CA PHE A 102 3.89 3.74 2.17
C PHE A 102 5.33 3.22 2.35
N GLU A 103 5.72 2.87 3.57
CA GLU A 103 7.03 2.29 3.88
C GLU A 103 7.20 0.90 3.27
N GLU A 104 6.18 0.05 3.29
CA GLU A 104 6.22 -1.26 2.62
C GLU A 104 6.43 -1.14 1.10
N ARG A 105 5.76 -0.17 0.45
CA ARG A 105 5.98 0.12 -0.98
C ARG A 105 7.38 0.64 -1.25
N LYS A 106 7.90 1.49 -0.39
CA LYS A 106 9.25 2.04 -0.47
C LYS A 106 10.32 0.97 -0.24
N ALA A 107 10.11 0.03 0.68
CA ALA A 107 10.98 -1.10 0.92
C ALA A 107 11.03 -2.06 -0.27
N ARG A 108 9.91 -2.32 -0.94
CA ARG A 108 9.86 -3.12 -2.19
C ARG A 108 10.62 -2.44 -3.33
N ALA A 109 10.47 -1.14 -3.50
CA ALA A 109 11.21 -0.37 -4.50
C ALA A 109 12.73 -0.38 -4.22
N ARG A 110 13.16 -0.31 -2.96
CA ARG A 110 14.57 -0.44 -2.56
C ARG A 110 15.11 -1.83 -2.84
N ARG A 111 14.39 -2.90 -2.53
CA ARG A 111 14.81 -4.28 -2.82
C ARG A 111 15.05 -4.49 -4.32
N LEU A 112 14.18 -3.99 -5.18
CA LEU A 112 14.37 -4.05 -6.64
C LEU A 112 15.59 -3.24 -7.09
N GLY A 113 15.86 -2.09 -6.47
CA GLY A 113 17.04 -1.28 -6.73
C GLY A 113 18.35 -1.95 -6.23
N GLU A 114 18.34 -2.59 -5.07
CA GLU A 114 19.48 -3.32 -4.50
C GLU A 114 19.79 -4.58 -5.30
N GLU A 115 18.79 -5.34 -5.74
CA GLU A 115 18.99 -6.48 -6.63
C GLU A 115 19.60 -6.09 -7.97
N ALA A 116 19.20 -4.96 -8.55
CA ALA A 116 19.81 -4.42 -9.76
C ALA A 116 21.26 -3.95 -9.51
N GLY A 117 21.54 -3.32 -8.37
CA GLY A 117 22.90 -2.92 -7.95
C GLY A 117 23.83 -4.11 -7.73
N THR A 118 23.35 -5.17 -7.10
CA THR A 118 24.12 -6.39 -6.85
C THR A 118 24.41 -7.15 -8.16
N LYS A 119 23.46 -7.18 -9.10
CA LYS A 119 23.68 -7.77 -10.43
C LYS A 119 24.71 -7.00 -11.27
N LEU A 120 24.87 -5.70 -11.08
CA LEU A 120 25.90 -4.90 -11.72
C LEU A 120 27.28 -5.07 -11.09
N LEU A 121 27.36 -5.37 -9.79
CA LEU A 121 28.62 -5.64 -9.08
C LEU A 121 29.23 -7.00 -9.44
N LEU A 122 28.43 -7.99 -9.77
CA LEU A 122 28.89 -9.34 -10.13
C LEU A 122 29.79 -9.35 -11.38
N PRO A 123 29.46 -8.67 -12.51
CA PRO A 123 30.35 -8.57 -13.66
C PRO A 123 31.68 -7.82 -13.36
N MET A 124 31.64 -6.77 -12.54
CA MET A 124 32.84 -6.03 -12.11
C MET A 124 33.76 -6.90 -11.27
N PHE A 125 33.21 -7.73 -10.38
CA PHE A 125 33.98 -8.66 -9.54
C PHE A 125 34.65 -9.76 -10.37
N LEU A 126 33.97 -10.29 -11.39
CA LEU A 126 34.51 -11.24 -12.34
C LEU A 126 35.67 -10.67 -13.16
N MET A 127 35.51 -9.44 -13.66
CA MET A 127 36.59 -8.75 -14.38
C MET A 127 37.81 -8.50 -13.50
N LEU A 128 37.63 -8.11 -12.25
CA LEU A 128 38.72 -7.92 -11.30
C LEU A 128 39.45 -9.24 -11.00
N ALA A 129 38.74 -10.34 -10.84
CA ALA A 129 39.31 -11.68 -10.65
C ALA A 129 40.14 -12.12 -11.85
N GLU A 130 39.65 -11.87 -13.07
CA GLU A 130 40.34 -12.21 -14.32
C GLU A 130 41.65 -11.43 -14.45
N VAL A 131 41.65 -10.14 -14.21
CA VAL A 131 42.86 -9.29 -14.21
C VAL A 131 43.85 -9.74 -13.15
N LEU A 132 43.41 -10.11 -11.96
CA LEU A 132 44.26 -10.65 -10.90
C LEU A 132 44.97 -11.96 -11.33
N VAL A 133 44.27 -12.87 -11.98
CA VAL A 133 44.83 -14.10 -12.49
C VAL A 133 45.89 -13.82 -13.55
N ILE A 134 45.64 -12.93 -14.49
CA ILE A 134 46.58 -12.55 -15.57
C ILE A 134 47.86 -11.92 -15.02
N VAL A 135 47.79 -11.19 -13.91
CA VAL A 135 48.96 -10.55 -13.28
C VAL A 135 49.73 -11.54 -12.39
N VAL A 136 49.03 -12.34 -11.60
CA VAL A 136 49.63 -13.25 -10.61
C VAL A 136 50.31 -14.45 -11.27
N VAL A 137 49.77 -15.02 -12.34
CA VAL A 137 50.34 -16.19 -13.03
C VAL A 137 51.73 -15.91 -13.57
N PRO A 138 52.01 -14.85 -14.37
CA PRO A 138 53.36 -14.58 -14.84
C PRO A 138 54.31 -14.15 -13.72
N ALA A 139 53.80 -13.46 -12.68
CA ALA A 139 54.60 -13.07 -11.50
C ALA A 139 55.11 -14.32 -10.75
N PHE A 140 54.28 -15.35 -10.64
CA PHE A 140 54.65 -16.62 -10.00
C PHE A 140 55.68 -17.40 -10.81
N PHE A 141 55.60 -17.38 -12.12
CA PHE A 141 56.59 -18.01 -13.01
C PHE A 141 57.92 -17.26 -12.99
N THR A 142 57.94 -15.96 -12.80
CA THR A 142 59.19 -15.15 -12.76
C THR A 142 59.91 -15.35 -11.42
N VAL A 143 59.23 -15.65 -10.35
CA VAL A 143 59.83 -15.88 -9.03
C VAL A 143 60.38 -17.32 -8.90
N GLN A 144 59.88 -18.26 -9.69
CA GLN A 144 60.39 -19.65 -9.71
C GLN A 144 61.57 -19.88 -10.65
N MET A 145 61.91 -18.91 -11.48
CA MET A 145 63.14 -18.89 -12.26
C MET A 145 64.27 -18.19 -11.50
#